data_0528a6e349543a1f7d992d690a02e1aa
#
_entry.id   0528a6e349543a1f7d992d690a02e1aa
#
_cell.length_a   1.000
_cell.length_b   1.000
_cell.length_c   1.000
_cell.angle_alpha   90.00
_cell.angle_beta   90.00
_cell.angle_gamma   90.00
#
_symmetry.space_group_name_H-M   'P 1'
#
loop_
_entity.id
_entity.type
_entity.pdbx_description
1 polymer ?
#
loop_
_entity_poly.entity_id
_entity_poly.type
_entity_poly.pdbx_seq_one_letter_code
_entity_poly.pdbx_strand_id
1 'polypeptide(L)'
;MGSSGGHLTHLYMLKPFWKDKSRFWVTFDKEDARSLLEGEKMYPCYYPTNRSLKALIKNTKIAWSVLHKEKPDLIISCGAAVAVPFFYIGKMMGAKLVYIEVFDRIDKSTITGKMVYPITDKFIVQWEEQKKVYPKAVNLGSIF
;
A
#
# COMPACT_ATOMS: atom_id res chain seq x y z
N MET A 1 0.81 -3.77 1.52
CA MET A 1 -0.49 -3.42 2.12
C MET A 1 -1.44 -2.81 1.11
N GLY A 2 -2.71 -2.99 1.29
CA GLY A 2 -3.73 -2.46 0.39
C GLY A 2 -5.10 -3.04 0.71
N SER A 3 -6.14 -2.60 -0.02
CA SER A 3 -7.44 -3.24 0.05
C SER A 3 -7.40 -4.61 -0.62
N SER A 4 -8.40 -5.45 -0.37
CA SER A 4 -8.54 -6.71 -1.07
C SER A 4 -8.83 -6.49 -2.58
N GLY A 5 -8.84 -7.56 -3.37
CA GLY A 5 -9.08 -7.46 -4.81
C GLY A 5 -7.87 -7.01 -5.59
N GLY A 6 -8.08 -6.05 -6.52
CA GLY A 6 -7.04 -5.62 -7.46
C GLY A 6 -5.78 -5.08 -6.81
N HIS A 7 -5.88 -4.30 -5.75
CA HIS A 7 -4.72 -3.76 -5.04
C HIS A 7 -3.85 -4.87 -4.46
N LEU A 8 -4.50 -5.85 -3.83
CA LEU A 8 -3.78 -6.98 -3.23
C LEU A 8 -3.14 -7.85 -4.31
N THR A 9 -3.83 -8.07 -5.42
CA THR A 9 -3.31 -8.85 -6.54
C THR A 9 -2.06 -8.20 -7.12
N HIS A 10 -2.03 -6.88 -7.27
CA HIS A 10 -0.84 -6.15 -7.72
C HIS A 10 0.35 -6.45 -6.82
N LEU A 11 0.16 -6.35 -5.52
CA LEU A 11 1.25 -6.62 -4.56
C LEU A 11 1.70 -8.08 -4.62
N TYR A 12 0.75 -9.00 -4.74
CA TYR A 12 1.08 -10.42 -4.82
C TYR A 12 1.91 -10.75 -6.05
N MET A 13 1.67 -10.07 -7.17
CA MET A 13 2.42 -10.26 -8.40
C MET A 13 3.89 -9.84 -8.30
N LEU A 14 4.28 -9.15 -7.23
CA LEU A 14 5.66 -8.82 -6.95
C LEU A 14 6.40 -9.97 -6.22
N LYS A 15 5.85 -11.18 -6.26
CA LYS A 15 6.42 -12.35 -5.57
C LYS A 15 7.92 -12.56 -5.81
N PRO A 16 8.48 -12.39 -7.02
CA PRO A 16 9.92 -12.50 -7.21
C PRO A 16 10.73 -11.58 -6.30
N PHE A 17 10.15 -10.43 -5.93
CA PHE A 17 10.78 -9.47 -5.03
C PHE A 17 10.67 -9.89 -3.57
N TRP A 18 9.48 -10.33 -3.12
CA TRP A 18 9.23 -10.51 -1.68
C TRP A 18 9.37 -11.94 -1.18
N LYS A 19 9.44 -12.95 -2.06
CA LYS A 19 9.40 -14.36 -1.65
C LYS A 19 10.51 -14.76 -0.68
N ASP A 20 11.67 -14.11 -0.74
CA ASP A 20 12.84 -14.43 0.09
C ASP A 20 12.96 -13.50 1.31
N LYS A 21 11.96 -12.65 1.55
CA LYS A 21 12.01 -11.66 2.62
C LYS A 21 11.06 -12.05 3.76
N SER A 22 11.46 -11.71 4.99
CA SER A 22 10.54 -11.75 6.12
C SER A 22 9.47 -10.70 5.87
N ARG A 23 8.20 -11.11 5.93
CA ARG A 23 7.10 -10.25 5.47
C ARG A 23 5.82 -10.48 6.23
N PHE A 24 4.96 -9.47 6.17
CA PHE A 24 3.57 -9.58 6.62
C PHE A 24 2.69 -8.73 5.70
N TRP A 25 1.38 -8.96 5.76
CA TRP A 25 0.39 -8.33 4.90
C TRP A 25 -0.64 -7.60 5.73
N VAL A 26 -1.08 -6.45 5.25
CA VAL A 26 -2.18 -5.71 5.85
C VAL A 26 -3.22 -5.49 4.77
N THR A 27 -4.43 -6.01 4.96
CA THR A 27 -5.50 -5.93 3.98
C THR A 27 -6.85 -6.13 4.67
N PHE A 28 -7.94 -6.00 3.91
CA PHE A 28 -9.27 -6.28 4.43
C PHE A 28 -9.43 -7.78 4.68
N ASP A 29 -10.12 -8.13 5.77
CA ASP A 29 -10.42 -9.52 6.08
C ASP A 29 -11.60 -10.00 5.24
N LYS A 30 -11.33 -10.30 3.98
CA LYS A 30 -12.28 -10.83 3.01
C LYS A 30 -11.82 -12.16 2.47
N GLU A 31 -12.76 -12.94 1.93
CA GLU A 31 -12.48 -14.29 1.47
C GLU A 31 -11.39 -14.34 0.40
N ASP A 32 -11.42 -13.42 -0.56
CA ASP A 32 -10.40 -13.35 -1.61
C ASP A 32 -8.99 -13.12 -1.06
N ALA A 33 -8.88 -12.25 -0.04
CA ALA A 33 -7.61 -11.99 0.61
C ALA A 33 -7.12 -13.21 1.39
N ARG A 34 -8.01 -13.86 2.13
CA ARG A 34 -7.65 -15.06 2.90
C ARG A 34 -7.18 -16.18 1.99
N SER A 35 -7.84 -16.38 0.85
CA SER A 35 -7.45 -17.39 -0.13
C SER A 35 -6.09 -17.08 -0.74
N LEU A 36 -5.87 -15.85 -1.17
CA LEU A 36 -4.63 -15.45 -1.83
C LEU A 36 -3.43 -15.51 -0.89
N LEU A 37 -3.63 -15.14 0.37
CA LEU A 37 -2.57 -15.06 1.37
C LEU A 37 -2.53 -16.28 2.32
N GLU A 38 -3.07 -17.40 1.89
CA GLU A 38 -3.01 -18.63 2.68
C GLU A 38 -1.56 -18.96 3.03
N GLY A 39 -1.30 -19.21 4.29
CA GLY A 39 0.06 -19.47 4.78
C GLY A 39 0.89 -18.23 5.04
N GLU A 40 0.39 -17.05 4.70
CA GLU A 40 1.07 -15.78 4.96
C GLU A 40 0.56 -15.14 6.25
N LYS A 41 1.43 -14.36 6.90
CA LYS A 41 1.05 -13.57 8.08
C LYS A 41 0.24 -12.36 7.61
N MET A 42 -1.00 -12.26 8.03
CA MET A 42 -1.92 -11.21 7.62
C MET A 42 -2.52 -10.50 8.83
N TYR A 43 -2.53 -9.18 8.77
CA TYR A 43 -3.24 -8.34 9.73
C TYR A 43 -4.47 -7.74 9.06
N PRO A 44 -5.67 -7.94 9.60
CA PRO A 44 -6.87 -7.34 9.02
C PRO A 44 -6.96 -5.85 9.35
N CYS A 45 -7.52 -5.09 8.42
CA CYS A 45 -7.85 -3.69 8.65
C CYS A 45 -9.32 -3.42 8.34
N TYR A 46 -9.82 -2.28 8.77
CA TYR A 46 -11.24 -1.94 8.65
C TYR A 46 -11.59 -1.41 7.27
N TYR A 47 -12.80 -1.71 6.82
CA TYR A 47 -13.41 -1.18 5.61
C TYR A 47 -14.85 -0.76 5.94
N PRO A 48 -15.46 0.13 5.16
CA PRO A 48 -14.90 0.84 4.01
C PRO A 48 -13.88 1.88 4.44
N THR A 49 -12.85 2.12 3.62
CA THR A 49 -11.83 3.15 3.89
C THR A 49 -12.15 4.46 3.18
N ASN A 50 -13.02 4.39 2.17
CA ASN A 50 -13.34 5.54 1.35
C ASN A 50 -14.27 6.49 2.11
N ARG A 51 -13.81 7.73 2.33
CA ARG A 51 -14.57 8.81 2.98
C ARG A 51 -15.10 8.44 4.38
N SER A 52 -14.45 7.54 5.09
CA SER A 52 -14.85 7.16 6.44
C SER A 52 -13.81 7.60 7.46
N LEU A 53 -14.13 8.66 8.19
CA LEU A 53 -13.26 9.13 9.27
C LEU A 53 -13.15 8.10 10.39
N LYS A 54 -14.25 7.41 10.69
CA LYS A 54 -14.27 6.36 11.71
C LYS A 54 -13.32 5.22 11.35
N ALA A 55 -13.36 4.75 10.10
CA ALA A 55 -12.45 3.71 9.63
C ALA A 55 -11.00 4.21 9.63
N LEU A 56 -10.77 5.46 9.28
CA LEU A 56 -9.44 6.05 9.31
C LEU A 56 -8.85 6.04 10.72
N ILE A 57 -9.63 6.42 11.73
CA ILE A 57 -9.19 6.40 13.13
C ILE A 57 -8.87 4.98 13.57
N LYS A 58 -9.74 4.01 13.26
CA LYS A 58 -9.53 2.61 13.60
C LYS A 58 -8.28 2.04 12.93
N ASN A 59 -8.09 2.33 11.64
CA ASN A 59 -6.93 1.86 10.90
C ASN A 59 -5.63 2.53 11.37
N THR A 60 -5.71 3.78 11.85
CA THR A 60 -4.55 4.45 12.46
C THR A 60 -4.10 3.74 13.73
N LYS A 61 -5.04 3.30 14.57
CA LYS A 61 -4.73 2.52 15.77
C LYS A 61 -4.10 1.17 15.40
N ILE A 62 -4.63 0.51 14.38
CA ILE A 62 -4.06 -0.75 13.87
C ILE A 62 -2.64 -0.50 13.37
N ALA A 63 -2.42 0.55 12.59
CA ALA A 63 -1.11 0.89 12.06
C ALA A 63 -0.10 1.09 13.17
N TRP A 64 -0.46 1.85 14.19
CA TRP A 64 0.40 2.07 15.35
C TRP A 64 0.81 0.75 16.00
N SER A 65 -0.16 -0.11 16.28
CA SER A 65 0.08 -1.39 16.94
C SER A 65 0.91 -2.34 16.08
N VAL A 66 0.54 -2.52 14.81
CA VAL A 66 1.22 -3.45 13.91
C VAL A 66 2.65 -3.00 13.62
N LEU A 67 2.85 -1.73 13.34
CA LEU A 67 4.19 -1.22 13.01
C LEU A 67 5.14 -1.27 14.21
N HIS A 68 4.64 -1.05 15.43
CA HIS A 68 5.45 -1.19 16.62
C HIS A 68 5.79 -2.65 16.93
N LYS A 69 4.90 -3.58 16.59
CA LYS A 69 5.13 -5.00 16.77
C LYS A 69 6.10 -5.56 15.73
N GLU A 70 5.87 -5.26 14.46
CA GLU A 70 6.62 -5.85 13.34
C GLU A 70 7.89 -5.07 12.98
N LYS A 71 7.90 -3.77 13.19
CA LYS A 71 9.04 -2.86 12.90
C LYS A 71 9.61 -3.09 11.50
N PRO A 72 8.80 -2.94 10.43
CA PRO A 72 9.27 -3.23 9.09
C PRO A 72 10.34 -2.23 8.65
N ASP A 73 11.27 -2.70 7.82
CA ASP A 73 12.26 -1.83 7.19
C ASP A 73 11.69 -1.18 5.94
N LEU A 74 10.73 -1.82 5.30
CA LEU A 74 10.15 -1.39 4.04
C LEU A 74 8.64 -1.61 4.06
N ILE A 75 7.89 -0.59 3.63
CA ILE A 75 6.44 -0.67 3.46
C ILE A 75 6.11 -0.40 2.00
N ILE A 76 5.37 -1.32 1.37
CA ILE A 76 4.94 -1.20 -0.02
C ILE A 76 3.43 -1.19 -0.07
N SER A 77 2.85 -0.28 -0.84
CA SER A 77 1.40 -0.23 -1.05
C SER A 77 1.07 0.09 -2.51
N CYS A 78 -0.04 -0.48 -2.98
CA CYS A 78 -0.63 -0.15 -4.27
C CYS A 78 -1.88 0.70 -4.14
N GLY A 79 -2.26 1.14 -2.94
CA GLY A 79 -3.41 2.00 -2.79
C GLY A 79 -4.31 1.67 -1.62
N ALA A 80 -5.54 2.23 -1.68
CA ALA A 80 -6.53 2.30 -0.62
C ALA A 80 -6.13 3.25 0.51
N ALA A 81 -7.14 3.89 1.11
CA ALA A 81 -6.91 4.91 2.14
C ALA A 81 -6.20 4.36 3.38
N VAL A 82 -6.24 3.06 3.60
CA VAL A 82 -5.54 2.41 4.70
C VAL A 82 -4.01 2.63 4.62
N ALA A 83 -3.48 2.85 3.44
CA ALA A 83 -2.05 3.11 3.25
C ALA A 83 -1.60 4.41 3.95
N VAL A 84 -2.46 5.41 4.05
CA VAL A 84 -2.11 6.72 4.58
C VAL A 84 -1.56 6.64 6.01
N PRO A 85 -2.29 6.08 7.01
CA PRO A 85 -1.76 5.99 8.36
C PRO A 85 -0.51 5.12 8.45
N PHE A 86 -0.47 4.02 7.71
CA PHE A 86 0.73 3.16 7.72
C PHE A 86 1.96 3.86 7.17
N PHE A 87 1.80 4.65 6.11
CA PHE A 87 2.92 5.38 5.52
C PHE A 87 3.43 6.48 6.44
N TYR A 88 2.52 7.28 7.02
CA TYR A 88 2.95 8.37 7.90
C TYR A 88 3.60 7.85 9.19
N ILE A 89 3.01 6.86 9.83
CA ILE A 89 3.59 6.26 11.04
C ILE A 89 4.88 5.52 10.70
N GLY A 90 4.91 4.77 9.60
CA GLY A 90 6.11 4.07 9.18
C GLY A 90 7.27 5.03 8.89
N LYS A 91 6.99 6.17 8.27
CA LYS A 91 8.00 7.20 8.02
C LYS A 91 8.59 7.73 9.33
N MET A 92 7.74 7.98 10.32
CA MET A 92 8.17 8.44 11.64
C MET A 92 9.06 7.40 12.33
N MET A 93 8.86 6.12 12.05
CA MET A 93 9.63 5.02 12.63
C MET A 93 10.89 4.67 11.83
N GLY A 94 11.14 5.37 10.72
CA GLY A 94 12.33 5.15 9.91
C GLY A 94 12.21 4.12 8.81
N ALA A 95 11.00 3.61 8.53
CA ALA A 95 10.79 2.67 7.42
C ALA A 95 10.93 3.38 6.07
N LYS A 96 11.41 2.65 5.08
CA LYS A 96 11.40 3.11 3.69
C LYS A 96 10.02 2.87 3.09
N LEU A 97 9.55 3.79 2.26
CA LEU A 97 8.20 3.76 1.70
C LEU A 97 8.25 3.66 0.18
N VAL A 98 7.53 2.69 -0.35
CA VAL A 98 7.35 2.50 -1.79
C VAL A 98 5.85 2.48 -2.09
N TYR A 99 5.40 3.33 -2.98
CA TYR A 99 4.02 3.36 -3.42
C TYR A 99 3.95 3.12 -4.92
N ILE A 100 3.03 2.25 -5.33
CA ILE A 100 2.80 1.92 -6.73
C ILE A 100 1.39 2.39 -7.07
N GLU A 101 1.27 3.39 -7.96
CA GLU A 101 -0.03 3.89 -8.38
C GLU A 101 -0.76 2.82 -9.20
N VAL A 102 -2.08 2.80 -9.08
CA VAL A 102 -2.90 1.75 -9.70
C VAL A 102 -2.83 1.78 -11.22
N PHE A 103 -2.92 0.61 -11.83
CA PHE A 103 -2.79 0.42 -13.27
C PHE A 103 -3.86 1.17 -14.08
N ASP A 104 -5.08 1.26 -13.55
CA ASP A 104 -6.19 1.89 -14.25
C ASP A 104 -6.20 3.42 -14.20
N ARG A 105 -5.18 4.03 -13.58
CA ARG A 105 -5.00 5.48 -13.57
C ARG A 105 -3.90 5.86 -14.55
N ILE A 106 -4.29 6.30 -15.74
CA ILE A 106 -3.33 6.62 -16.81
C ILE A 106 -2.74 8.01 -16.63
N ASP A 107 -3.58 9.01 -16.42
CA ASP A 107 -3.17 10.42 -16.36
C ASP A 107 -3.72 11.16 -15.14
N LYS A 108 -4.33 10.45 -14.20
CA LYS A 108 -4.93 11.03 -13.00
C LYS A 108 -4.34 10.43 -11.74
N SER A 109 -4.32 11.23 -10.68
CA SER A 109 -3.90 10.76 -9.37
C SER A 109 -5.08 10.20 -8.59
N THR A 110 -4.78 9.29 -7.66
CA THR A 110 -5.72 8.91 -6.62
C THR A 110 -5.55 9.84 -5.43
N ILE A 111 -6.58 9.95 -4.59
CA ILE A 111 -6.49 10.74 -3.35
C ILE A 111 -5.39 10.17 -2.45
N THR A 112 -5.36 8.85 -2.30
CA THR A 112 -4.33 8.17 -1.50
C THR A 112 -2.93 8.46 -2.04
N GLY A 113 -2.74 8.37 -3.36
CA GLY A 113 -1.46 8.65 -3.99
C GLY A 113 -0.98 10.07 -3.71
N LYS A 114 -1.88 11.05 -3.83
CA LYS A 114 -1.54 12.44 -3.52
C LYS A 114 -1.15 12.64 -2.07
N MET A 115 -1.82 11.96 -1.14
CA MET A 115 -1.55 12.11 0.28
C MET A 115 -0.22 11.51 0.69
N VAL A 116 0.21 10.42 0.08
CA VAL A 116 1.47 9.76 0.42
C VAL A 116 2.66 10.22 -0.41
N TYR A 117 2.42 10.83 -1.57
CA TYR A 117 3.47 11.25 -2.48
C TYR A 117 4.58 12.08 -1.82
N PRO A 118 4.27 13.10 -0.99
CA PRO A 118 5.31 13.95 -0.38
C PRO A 118 6.27 13.21 0.54
N ILE A 119 5.87 12.08 1.12
CA ILE A 119 6.68 11.35 2.11
C ILE A 119 7.23 10.03 1.57
N THR A 120 6.83 9.62 0.37
CA THR A 120 7.23 8.32 -0.19
C THR A 120 8.65 8.39 -0.73
N ASP A 121 9.47 7.41 -0.37
CA ASP A 121 10.86 7.34 -0.82
C ASP A 121 10.96 6.99 -2.31
N LYS A 122 10.10 6.08 -2.77
CA LYS A 122 10.03 5.72 -4.18
C LYS A 122 8.58 5.59 -4.61
N PHE A 123 8.16 6.47 -5.50
CA PHE A 123 6.81 6.49 -6.05
C PHE A 123 6.86 5.94 -7.48
N ILE A 124 6.17 4.84 -7.72
CA ILE A 124 6.20 4.11 -8.98
C ILE A 124 4.88 4.31 -9.71
N VAL A 125 4.96 4.67 -10.98
CA VAL A 125 3.80 4.79 -11.87
C VAL A 125 3.92 3.76 -12.99
N GLN A 126 2.77 3.37 -13.54
CA GLN A 126 2.72 2.36 -14.60
C GLN A 126 2.49 2.97 -15.98
N TRP A 127 2.28 4.28 -16.05
CA TRP A 127 2.05 5.03 -17.28
C TRP A 127 2.93 6.27 -17.29
N GLU A 128 3.55 6.55 -18.42
CA GLU A 128 4.42 7.72 -18.56
C GLU A 128 3.65 9.02 -18.33
N GLU A 129 2.37 9.07 -18.69
CA GLU A 129 1.49 10.22 -18.51
C GLU A 129 1.31 10.61 -17.05
N GLN A 130 1.44 9.66 -16.13
CA GLN A 130 1.32 9.93 -14.69
C GLN A 130 2.48 10.76 -14.14
N LYS A 131 3.60 10.82 -14.83
CA LYS A 131 4.71 11.69 -14.42
C LYS A 131 4.36 13.17 -14.45
N LYS A 132 3.33 13.56 -15.21
CA LYS A 132 2.82 14.93 -15.20
C LYS A 132 2.16 15.26 -13.86
N VAL A 133 1.55 14.28 -13.22
CA VAL A 133 0.90 14.41 -11.92
C VAL A 133 1.90 14.19 -10.78
N TYR A 134 2.84 13.27 -10.98
CA TYR A 134 3.87 12.90 -10.01
C TYR A 134 5.26 13.07 -10.65
N PRO A 135 5.80 14.31 -10.68
CA PRO A 135 7.05 14.57 -11.40
C PRO A 135 8.27 13.76 -10.93
N LYS A 136 8.29 13.35 -9.66
CA LYS A 136 9.39 12.57 -9.10
C LYS A 136 9.18 11.07 -9.20
N ALA A 137 8.08 10.64 -9.83
CA ALA A 137 7.77 9.22 -9.95
C ALA A 137 8.65 8.54 -11.00
N VAL A 138 8.79 7.22 -10.84
CA VAL A 138 9.56 6.38 -11.77
C VAL A 138 8.59 5.46 -12.49
N ASN A 139 8.73 5.35 -13.81
CA ASN A 139 7.97 4.39 -14.60
C ASN A 139 8.85 3.16 -14.85
N LEU A 140 8.50 2.05 -14.22
CA LEU A 140 9.22 0.77 -14.38
C LEU A 140 8.44 -0.21 -15.26
N GLY A 141 7.43 0.27 -15.98
CA GLY A 141 6.57 -0.56 -16.80
C GLY A 141 5.34 -1.04 -16.04
N SER A 142 4.47 -1.78 -16.74
CA SER A 142 3.25 -2.31 -16.15
C SER A 142 3.53 -3.57 -15.35
N ILE A 143 2.78 -3.75 -14.23
CA ILE A 143 2.81 -4.97 -13.45
C ILE A 143 1.96 -6.06 -14.11
N PHE A 144 1.00 -5.66 -14.90
CA PHE A 144 0.13 -6.57 -15.64
C PHE A 144 0.59 -6.79 -17.07
#